data_c7b95297996592a57ec3c656d5aa1ce3
#
_entry.id   c7b95297996592a57ec3c656d5aa1ce3
#
_cell.length_a   1.000
_cell.length_b   1.000
_cell.length_c   1.000
_cell.angle_alpha   90.00
_cell.angle_beta   90.00
_cell.angle_gamma   90.00
#
_symmetry.space_group_name_H-M   'P 1'
#
loop_
_entity.id
_entity.type
_entity.pdbx_description
1 polymer ?
#
loop_
_entity_poly.entity_id
_entity_poly.type
_entity_poly.pdbx_seq_one_letter_code
_entity_poly.pdbx_strand_id
1 'polypeptide(L)'
;YASIVGGQNFGADDRGNIALNLEYSRSEPYYASNRPAFDQNDAFITTETDAAGSLNGAAGGFDRTFFRDIRSATISLGGMVAIRYPNAASQPCGNDYLGNSFTCAFLFQPDGSLVQQVGTARVGLAPNASFIGGNGYTGREDRLLTFQPNLQRYSANLLAHYEFSPAFIPFVEAKYSRSEALGSQSGPFFSQGTTLADSVRVTNFNDQSFYNTGSSSGNVSREGVRLDNPYIAASARALLVQQLTAAVNAGVNPN
;
A
#
# COMPACT_ATOMS: atom_id res chain seq x y z
N TYR A 1 -1.00 -30.46 -1.03
CA TYR A 1 0.22 -31.15 -1.48
C TYR A 1 -0.17 -32.41 -2.21
N ALA A 2 0.46 -32.67 -3.34
CA ALA A 2 0.38 -33.93 -4.08
C ALA A 2 1.75 -34.25 -4.64
N SER A 3 2.13 -35.52 -4.60
CA SER A 3 3.35 -36.01 -5.22
C SER A 3 3.15 -37.37 -5.84
N ILE A 4 3.88 -37.62 -6.89
CA ILE A 4 3.96 -38.93 -7.53
C ILE A 4 5.42 -39.20 -7.85
N VAL A 5 5.85 -40.41 -7.52
CA VAL A 5 7.18 -40.91 -7.87
C VAL A 5 7.03 -42.25 -8.55
N GLY A 6 7.76 -42.43 -9.60
CA GLY A 6 7.78 -43.66 -10.33
C GLY A 6 9.14 -43.86 -10.98
N GLY A 7 9.52 -45.13 -11.18
CA GLY A 7 10.74 -45.48 -11.84
C GLY A 7 10.66 -46.86 -12.39
N GLN A 8 11.51 -47.16 -13.37
CA GLN A 8 11.58 -48.45 -14.01
C GLN A 8 13.02 -48.75 -14.46
N ASN A 9 13.39 -49.97 -14.23
CA ASN A 9 14.60 -50.52 -14.87
C ASN A 9 14.27 -50.96 -16.31
N PHE A 10 15.23 -50.83 -17.17
CA PHE A 10 15.10 -51.20 -18.58
C PHE A 10 16.44 -51.70 -19.16
N GLY A 11 16.34 -52.27 -20.36
CA GLY A 11 17.50 -52.86 -21.05
C GLY A 11 17.78 -54.30 -20.63
N ALA A 12 18.75 -54.92 -21.28
CA ALA A 12 19.22 -56.29 -20.92
C ALA A 12 19.85 -56.26 -19.53
N ASP A 13 19.47 -57.20 -18.69
CA ASP A 13 19.99 -57.33 -17.31
C ASP A 13 19.75 -56.13 -16.42
N ASP A 14 18.65 -55.36 -16.68
CA ASP A 14 18.27 -54.17 -15.92
C ASP A 14 19.34 -53.06 -15.83
N ARG A 15 20.16 -52.92 -16.88
CA ARG A 15 21.29 -51.99 -16.93
C ARG A 15 20.90 -50.53 -17.00
N GLY A 16 19.66 -50.23 -17.32
CA GLY A 16 19.14 -48.88 -17.35
C GLY A 16 18.14 -48.68 -16.23
N ASN A 17 18.12 -47.44 -15.72
CA ASN A 17 17.09 -47.00 -14.78
C ASN A 17 16.61 -45.59 -15.17
N ILE A 18 15.31 -45.37 -15.06
CA ILE A 18 14.71 -44.06 -15.16
C ILE A 18 13.79 -43.86 -13.98
N ALA A 19 13.87 -42.72 -13.33
CA ALA A 19 13.00 -42.31 -12.24
C ALA A 19 12.47 -40.89 -12.47
N LEU A 20 11.19 -40.69 -12.21
CA LEU A 20 10.51 -39.43 -12.30
C LEU A 20 9.81 -39.13 -10.96
N ASN A 21 10.02 -37.92 -10.44
CA ASN A 21 9.30 -37.40 -9.32
C ASN A 21 8.57 -36.09 -9.76
N LEU A 22 7.28 -36.03 -9.53
CA LEU A 22 6.46 -34.85 -9.75
C LEU A 22 5.85 -34.41 -8.43
N GLU A 23 5.90 -33.11 -8.15
CA GLU A 23 5.32 -32.55 -6.93
C GLU A 23 4.52 -31.31 -7.24
N TYR A 24 3.41 -31.15 -6.56
CA TYR A 24 2.61 -29.96 -6.52
C TYR A 24 2.28 -29.63 -5.08
N SER A 25 2.47 -28.36 -4.70
CA SER A 25 2.02 -27.84 -3.43
C SER A 25 1.32 -26.50 -3.60
N ARG A 26 0.29 -26.29 -2.81
CA ARG A 26 -0.43 -25.03 -2.71
C ARG A 26 -0.65 -24.67 -1.25
N SER A 27 -0.43 -23.39 -0.95
CA SER A 27 -0.71 -22.79 0.34
C SER A 27 -1.68 -21.63 0.14
N GLU A 28 -2.78 -21.64 0.87
CA GLU A 28 -3.76 -20.56 0.80
C GLU A 28 -3.23 -19.29 1.48
N PRO A 29 -3.65 -18.13 1.03
CA PRO A 29 -3.22 -16.87 1.64
C PRO A 29 -3.83 -16.70 3.03
N TYR A 30 -3.08 -16.05 3.90
CA TYR A 30 -3.52 -15.66 5.23
C TYR A 30 -3.30 -14.16 5.42
N TYR A 31 -4.39 -13.44 5.69
CA TYR A 31 -4.41 -11.99 5.81
C TYR A 31 -4.49 -11.51 7.26
N ALA A 32 -4.04 -10.29 7.53
CA ALA A 32 -4.17 -9.67 8.84
C ALA A 32 -5.64 -9.62 9.30
N SER A 33 -6.55 -9.28 8.40
CA SER A 33 -8.00 -9.24 8.64
C SER A 33 -8.63 -10.57 9.04
N ASN A 34 -7.95 -11.69 8.85
CA ASN A 34 -8.41 -12.99 9.32
C ASN A 34 -8.36 -13.14 10.84
N ARG A 35 -7.71 -12.19 11.54
CA ARG A 35 -7.62 -12.19 13.01
C ARG A 35 -7.90 -10.81 13.61
N PRO A 36 -8.87 -10.68 14.51
CA PRO A 36 -9.21 -9.39 15.13
C PRO A 36 -8.03 -8.68 15.81
N ALA A 37 -7.10 -9.43 16.39
CA ALA A 37 -5.91 -8.85 17.02
C ALA A 37 -4.94 -8.20 16.03
N PHE A 38 -5.00 -8.54 14.75
CA PHE A 38 -4.13 -7.99 13.69
C PHE A 38 -4.85 -7.05 12.75
N ASP A 39 -6.16 -6.98 12.82
CA ASP A 39 -6.97 -6.06 12.03
C ASP A 39 -6.81 -4.61 12.52
N GLN A 40 -6.62 -4.41 13.82
CA GLN A 40 -6.29 -3.13 14.41
C GLN A 40 -4.81 -2.77 14.19
N ASN A 41 -4.55 -1.50 14.02
CA ASN A 41 -3.20 -0.94 13.94
C ASN A 41 -2.92 -0.12 15.21
N ASP A 42 -2.14 -0.69 16.11
CA ASP A 42 -1.74 -0.05 17.35
C ASP A 42 -0.24 0.27 17.30
N ALA A 43 0.14 1.49 17.58
CA ALA A 43 1.54 1.91 17.50
C ALA A 43 1.84 3.17 18.34
N PHE A 44 3.13 3.44 18.49
CA PHE A 44 3.62 4.71 19.01
C PHE A 44 3.69 5.75 17.90
N ILE A 45 3.02 6.87 18.10
CA ILE A 45 3.05 8.03 17.20
C ILE A 45 3.84 9.15 17.87
N THR A 46 4.67 9.85 17.08
CA THR A 46 5.35 11.06 17.53
C THR A 46 4.32 12.15 17.75
N THR A 47 4.21 12.63 18.96
CA THR A 47 3.25 13.66 19.38
C THR A 47 3.90 15.02 19.56
N GLU A 48 5.18 15.00 19.87
CA GLU A 48 6.03 16.20 19.95
C GLU A 48 7.50 15.79 19.78
N THR A 49 8.41 16.71 19.68
CA THR A 49 9.86 16.46 19.68
C THR A 49 10.56 17.52 20.47
N ASP A 50 11.51 17.10 21.31
CA ASP A 50 12.37 18.02 22.01
C ASP A 50 13.35 18.73 21.06
N ALA A 51 13.89 19.84 21.49
CA ALA A 51 14.96 20.51 20.78
C ALA A 51 16.17 19.59 20.65
N ALA A 52 16.92 19.73 19.55
CA ALA A 52 18.12 18.93 19.31
C ALA A 52 19.09 18.99 20.49
N GLY A 53 19.47 17.83 20.99
CA GLY A 53 20.38 17.70 22.16
C GLY A 53 19.70 17.70 23.52
N SER A 54 18.37 17.88 23.59
CA SER A 54 17.60 17.72 24.81
C SER A 54 17.36 16.24 25.15
N LEU A 55 17.07 15.97 26.42
CA LEU A 55 16.63 14.65 26.82
C LEU A 55 15.18 14.43 26.41
N ASN A 56 14.84 13.21 26.01
CA ASN A 56 13.47 12.82 25.69
C ASN A 56 12.52 13.15 26.86
N GLY A 57 11.45 13.86 26.59
CA GLY A 57 10.52 14.35 27.59
C GLY A 57 10.94 15.64 28.31
N ALA A 58 12.02 16.29 27.90
CA ALA A 58 12.51 17.50 28.57
C ALA A 58 11.58 18.70 28.38
N ALA A 59 10.89 18.79 27.25
CA ALA A 59 10.04 19.93 26.89
C ALA A 59 8.56 19.77 27.26
N GLY A 60 8.08 18.65 27.76
CA GLY A 60 6.68 18.53 28.12
C GLY A 60 6.13 17.11 28.22
N GLY A 61 6.92 16.12 28.03
CA GLY A 61 6.50 14.74 28.10
C GLY A 61 7.30 13.82 27.18
N PHE A 62 6.69 12.72 26.82
CA PHE A 62 7.31 11.78 25.89
C PHE A 62 7.04 12.20 24.45
N ASP A 63 8.05 12.17 23.60
CA ASP A 63 7.93 12.45 22.16
C ASP A 63 6.94 11.53 21.47
N ARG A 64 6.74 10.33 22.00
CA ARG A 64 5.90 9.30 21.39
C ARG A 64 4.89 8.77 22.38
N THR A 65 3.65 8.74 21.95
CA THR A 65 2.52 8.22 22.72
C THR A 65 1.95 7.00 22.01
N PHE A 66 1.56 5.99 22.79
CA PHE A 66 0.90 4.79 22.29
C PHE A 66 -0.57 5.08 22.03
N PHE A 67 -1.00 4.80 20.81
CA PHE A 67 -2.39 4.89 20.37
C PHE A 67 -2.88 3.54 19.84
N ARG A 68 -4.18 3.33 20.04
CA ARG A 68 -4.90 2.20 19.45
C ARG A 68 -5.77 2.67 18.29
N ASP A 69 -6.11 1.72 17.41
CA ASP A 69 -6.96 1.96 16.24
C ASP A 69 -6.48 3.14 15.39
N ILE A 70 -5.20 3.10 15.03
CA ILE A 70 -4.58 4.10 14.18
C ILE A 70 -5.00 3.87 12.75
N ARG A 71 -5.52 4.92 12.11
CA ARG A 71 -5.99 4.90 10.73
C ARG A 71 -5.16 5.84 9.86
N SER A 72 -4.81 5.36 8.69
CA SER A 72 -3.95 6.10 7.78
C SER A 72 -4.71 7.27 7.14
N ALA A 73 -4.02 8.39 6.99
CA ALA A 73 -4.51 9.51 6.18
C ALA A 73 -4.17 9.37 4.68
N THR A 74 -3.58 8.25 4.26
CA THR A 74 -3.07 8.04 2.89
C THR A 74 -3.47 6.70 2.28
N ILE A 75 -4.18 5.85 3.03
CA ILE A 75 -4.62 4.53 2.57
C ILE A 75 -6.14 4.50 2.52
N SER A 76 -6.68 3.97 1.44
CA SER A 76 -8.11 3.78 1.25
C SER A 76 -8.36 2.62 0.29
N LEU A 77 -9.42 1.83 0.54
CA LEU A 77 -9.85 0.76 -0.36
C LEU A 77 -10.51 1.30 -1.64
N GLY A 78 -11.29 2.40 -1.52
CA GLY A 78 -12.03 3.00 -2.63
C GLY A 78 -11.32 4.15 -3.33
N GLY A 79 -10.13 4.52 -2.86
CA GLY A 79 -9.45 5.73 -3.28
C GLY A 79 -9.77 6.91 -2.37
N MET A 80 -8.91 7.91 -2.41
CA MET A 80 -9.07 9.12 -1.61
C MET A 80 -8.55 10.35 -2.34
N VAL A 81 -9.04 11.50 -1.92
CA VAL A 81 -8.59 12.80 -2.39
C VAL A 81 -8.06 13.61 -1.21
N ALA A 82 -6.89 14.23 -1.42
CA ALA A 82 -6.27 15.09 -0.43
C ALA A 82 -6.33 16.56 -0.85
N ILE A 83 -6.77 17.43 0.04
CA ILE A 83 -6.82 18.87 -0.17
C ILE A 83 -6.03 19.55 0.94
N ARG A 84 -5.02 20.32 0.55
CA ARG A 84 -4.17 21.06 1.47
C ARG A 84 -4.61 22.50 1.55
N TYR A 85 -4.67 23.02 2.78
CA TYR A 85 -4.92 24.45 3.07
C TYR A 85 -3.61 25.07 3.58
N PRO A 86 -3.19 26.23 3.04
CA PRO A 86 -1.85 26.76 3.29
C PRO A 86 -1.71 27.52 4.61
N ASN A 87 -2.81 28.01 5.17
CA ASN A 87 -2.78 28.90 6.34
C ASN A 87 -3.34 28.27 7.61
N ALA A 88 -2.59 28.43 8.70
CA ALA A 88 -3.00 27.97 10.03
C ALA A 88 -4.34 28.57 10.51
N ALA A 89 -4.70 29.75 10.06
CA ALA A 89 -5.94 30.43 10.48
C ALA A 89 -7.23 29.87 9.85
N SER A 90 -7.12 29.07 8.77
CA SER A 90 -8.25 28.52 8.03
C SER A 90 -8.19 27.01 7.88
N GLN A 91 -7.72 26.31 8.92
CA GLN A 91 -7.46 24.88 8.89
C GLN A 91 -8.71 24.06 9.25
N PRO A 92 -9.50 23.62 8.29
CA PRO A 92 -10.68 22.81 8.63
C PRO A 92 -10.33 21.41 9.16
N CYS A 93 -9.07 20.97 8.98
CA CYS A 93 -8.63 19.63 9.34
C CYS A 93 -7.58 19.59 10.47
N GLY A 94 -7.36 20.73 11.11
CA GLY A 94 -6.47 20.88 12.27
C GLY A 94 -4.99 21.02 11.92
N ASN A 95 -4.18 21.13 12.96
CA ASN A 95 -2.74 21.33 12.89
C ASN A 95 -2.01 20.30 13.74
N ASP A 96 -0.75 20.08 13.41
CA ASP A 96 0.18 19.36 14.29
C ASP A 96 0.61 20.25 15.46
N TYR A 97 1.41 19.69 16.36
CA TYR A 97 1.94 20.40 17.53
C TYR A 97 2.90 21.55 17.18
N LEU A 98 3.42 21.59 15.95
CA LEU A 98 4.26 22.68 15.43
C LEU A 98 3.41 23.79 14.76
N GLY A 99 2.08 23.62 14.70
CA GLY A 99 1.19 24.55 14.02
C GLY A 99 1.09 24.35 12.50
N ASN A 100 1.68 23.29 11.95
CA ASN A 100 1.58 22.99 10.53
C ASN A 100 0.25 22.32 10.22
N SER A 101 -0.31 22.67 9.07
CA SER A 101 -1.62 22.20 8.66
C SER A 101 -1.67 20.76 8.23
N PHE A 102 -2.65 20.05 8.74
CA PHE A 102 -2.99 18.75 8.19
C PHE A 102 -3.71 18.90 6.84
N THR A 103 -3.41 17.98 5.93
CA THR A 103 -4.16 17.83 4.69
C THR A 103 -5.52 17.23 4.98
N CYS A 104 -6.60 17.82 4.45
CA CYS A 104 -7.92 17.22 4.51
C CYS A 104 -7.99 16.03 3.58
N ALA A 105 -8.46 14.90 4.07
CA ALA A 105 -8.64 13.68 3.33
C ALA A 105 -10.13 13.38 3.11
N PHE A 106 -10.49 13.00 1.90
CA PHE A 106 -11.84 12.61 1.50
C PHE A 106 -11.80 11.22 0.88
N LEU A 107 -12.65 10.34 1.36
CA LEU A 107 -12.70 8.93 0.99
C LEU A 107 -13.84 8.70 0.00
N PHE A 108 -13.55 8.05 -1.13
CA PHE A 108 -14.58 7.53 -2.01
C PHE A 108 -15.33 6.37 -1.35
N GLN A 109 -16.64 6.44 -1.42
CA GLN A 109 -17.54 5.40 -0.95
C GLN A 109 -17.92 4.47 -2.11
N PRO A 110 -18.43 3.26 -1.83
CA PRO A 110 -18.86 2.33 -2.88
C PRO A 110 -19.94 2.88 -3.81
N ASP A 111 -20.74 3.84 -3.35
CA ASP A 111 -21.76 4.52 -4.16
C ASP A 111 -21.21 5.68 -5.01
N GLY A 112 -19.90 5.91 -4.97
CA GLY A 112 -19.22 6.98 -5.68
C GLY A 112 -19.27 8.34 -4.98
N SER A 113 -19.93 8.45 -3.83
CA SER A 113 -19.89 9.68 -3.01
C SER A 113 -18.52 9.88 -2.35
N LEU A 114 -18.25 11.09 -1.90
CA LEU A 114 -17.09 11.44 -1.10
C LEU A 114 -17.50 11.81 0.31
N VAL A 115 -16.79 11.28 1.30
CA VAL A 115 -16.96 11.68 2.70
C VAL A 115 -15.61 12.13 3.26
N GLN A 116 -15.62 13.13 4.11
CA GLN A 116 -14.41 13.57 4.81
C GLN A 116 -13.95 12.45 5.76
N GLN A 117 -12.66 12.16 5.75
CA GLN A 117 -12.08 11.29 6.75
C GLN A 117 -12.02 12.02 8.10
N VAL A 118 -12.56 11.37 9.12
CA VAL A 118 -12.62 11.88 10.49
C VAL A 118 -12.19 10.78 11.48
N GLY A 119 -11.77 11.20 12.66
CA GLY A 119 -11.44 10.35 13.79
C GLY A 119 -11.71 11.08 15.10
N THR A 120 -11.52 10.41 16.22
CA THR A 120 -11.64 11.02 17.57
C THR A 120 -10.51 12.00 17.85
N ALA A 121 -9.34 11.76 17.22
CA ALA A 121 -8.19 12.65 17.26
C ALA A 121 -7.38 12.49 15.96
N ARG A 122 -6.53 13.46 15.69
CA ARG A 122 -5.53 13.40 14.64
C ARG A 122 -4.18 13.69 15.25
N VAL A 123 -3.21 12.81 15.07
CA VAL A 123 -1.93 12.82 15.77
C VAL A 123 -0.77 12.57 14.82
N GLY A 124 0.39 13.12 15.16
CA GLY A 124 1.60 13.03 14.37
C GLY A 124 1.90 14.32 13.63
N LEU A 125 2.85 14.27 12.69
CA LEU A 125 3.33 15.43 11.94
C LEU A 125 2.52 15.66 10.66
N ALA A 126 2.26 16.93 10.37
CA ALA A 126 1.71 17.33 9.07
C ALA A 126 2.67 16.93 7.93
N PRO A 127 2.16 16.77 6.70
CA PRO A 127 0.77 17.00 6.28
C PRO A 127 -0.18 15.81 6.51
N ASN A 128 0.34 14.60 6.65
CA ASN A 128 -0.45 13.36 6.53
C ASN A 128 -0.63 12.60 7.84
N ALA A 129 -0.58 13.24 8.97
CA ALA A 129 -0.75 12.61 10.28
C ALA A 129 -1.82 11.51 10.33
N SER A 130 -1.76 10.67 11.35
CA SER A 130 -2.70 9.56 11.52
C SER A 130 -3.96 10.00 12.25
N PHE A 131 -5.08 9.36 11.93
CA PHE A 131 -6.31 9.45 12.69
C PHE A 131 -6.37 8.35 13.75
N ILE A 132 -7.06 8.64 14.83
CA ILE A 132 -7.40 7.66 15.86
C ILE A 132 -8.88 7.34 15.71
N GLY A 133 -9.19 6.07 15.45
CA GLY A 133 -10.57 5.66 15.14
C GLY A 133 -11.16 6.34 13.90
N GLY A 134 -12.49 6.29 13.81
CA GLY A 134 -13.26 6.98 12.77
C GLY A 134 -13.51 6.14 11.52
N ASN A 135 -13.64 6.82 10.36
CA ASN A 135 -14.07 6.21 9.11
C ASN A 135 -12.92 5.89 8.12
N GLY A 136 -11.67 6.11 8.52
CA GLY A 136 -10.51 5.77 7.69
C GLY A 136 -10.16 4.28 7.75
N TYR A 137 -9.01 3.92 7.20
CA TYR A 137 -8.52 2.55 7.11
C TYR A 137 -7.23 2.37 7.91
N THR A 138 -7.06 1.21 8.53
CA THR A 138 -5.84 0.84 9.26
C THR A 138 -4.73 0.39 8.31
N GLY A 139 -5.09 0.05 7.07
CA GLY A 139 -4.21 -0.58 6.10
C GLY A 139 -4.09 -2.09 6.26
N ARG A 140 -4.91 -2.69 7.11
CA ARG A 140 -4.91 -4.13 7.42
C ARG A 140 -6.24 -4.82 7.09
N GLU A 141 -7.22 -4.04 6.66
CA GLU A 141 -8.55 -4.53 6.29
C GLU A 141 -8.47 -5.38 5.03
N ASP A 142 -9.45 -6.26 4.89
CA ASP A 142 -9.62 -7.14 3.74
C ASP A 142 -8.32 -7.89 3.39
N ARG A 143 -7.80 -7.70 2.19
CA ARG A 143 -6.59 -8.36 1.66
C ARG A 143 -5.38 -7.44 1.58
N LEU A 144 -5.39 -6.33 2.31
CA LEU A 144 -4.33 -5.32 2.20
C LEU A 144 -2.99 -5.80 2.76
N LEU A 145 -3.02 -6.60 3.83
CA LEU A 145 -1.80 -7.12 4.45
C LEU A 145 -1.82 -8.64 4.50
N THR A 146 -0.93 -9.25 3.77
CA THR A 146 -0.76 -10.69 3.69
C THR A 146 0.35 -11.16 4.63
N PHE A 147 0.05 -12.01 5.60
CA PHE A 147 1.06 -12.68 6.42
C PHE A 147 1.62 -13.92 5.72
N GLN A 148 0.77 -14.64 5.01
CA GLN A 148 1.18 -15.77 4.19
C GLN A 148 0.61 -15.58 2.79
N PRO A 149 1.45 -15.53 1.75
CA PRO A 149 0.98 -15.38 0.38
C PRO A 149 0.30 -16.66 -0.10
N ASN A 150 -0.54 -16.52 -1.12
CA ASN A 150 -0.91 -17.67 -1.94
C ASN A 150 0.36 -18.16 -2.63
N LEU A 151 0.77 -19.37 -2.31
CA LEU A 151 1.98 -19.96 -2.85
C LEU A 151 1.64 -21.23 -3.59
N GLN A 152 2.04 -21.31 -4.84
CA GLN A 152 1.95 -22.52 -5.66
C GLN A 152 3.34 -22.93 -6.11
N ARG A 153 3.63 -24.22 -5.96
CA ARG A 153 4.90 -24.78 -6.37
C ARG A 153 4.69 -26.03 -7.19
N TYR A 154 5.43 -26.12 -8.25
CA TYR A 154 5.51 -27.26 -9.15
C TYR A 154 6.95 -27.68 -9.21
N SER A 155 7.23 -28.97 -9.07
CA SER A 155 8.55 -29.49 -9.32
C SER A 155 8.49 -30.81 -10.09
N ALA A 156 9.45 -31.00 -10.95
CA ALA A 156 9.68 -32.25 -11.67
C ALA A 156 11.16 -32.58 -11.62
N ASN A 157 11.48 -33.79 -11.24
CA ASN A 157 12.85 -34.30 -11.22
C ASN A 157 12.90 -35.58 -12.03
N LEU A 158 13.81 -35.63 -13.00
CA LEU A 158 14.08 -36.78 -13.82
C LEU A 158 15.52 -37.25 -13.56
N LEU A 159 15.66 -38.50 -13.25
CA LEU A 159 16.94 -39.18 -13.09
C LEU A 159 16.97 -40.34 -14.06
N ALA A 160 18.05 -40.50 -14.80
CA ALA A 160 18.24 -41.67 -15.65
C ALA A 160 19.71 -42.03 -15.76
N HIS A 161 19.98 -43.28 -15.85
CA HIS A 161 21.32 -43.79 -16.18
C HIS A 161 21.22 -45.07 -16.99
N TYR A 162 22.34 -45.41 -17.65
CA TYR A 162 22.47 -46.65 -18.38
C TYR A 162 23.91 -47.16 -18.32
N GLU A 163 24.09 -48.40 -17.91
CA GLU A 163 25.38 -49.05 -17.83
C GLU A 163 25.74 -49.74 -19.15
N PHE A 164 26.56 -49.09 -19.98
CA PHE A 164 27.11 -49.69 -21.19
C PHE A 164 28.22 -50.69 -20.86
N SER A 165 29.04 -50.36 -19.89
CA SER A 165 30.08 -51.17 -19.32
C SER A 165 30.43 -50.73 -17.91
N PRO A 166 31.14 -51.52 -17.08
CA PRO A 166 31.54 -51.06 -15.75
C PRO A 166 32.39 -49.78 -15.75
N ALA A 167 33.02 -49.46 -16.89
CA ALA A 167 33.82 -48.24 -17.05
C ALA A 167 33.07 -47.07 -17.69
N PHE A 168 31.82 -47.30 -18.18
CA PHE A 168 31.06 -46.25 -18.86
C PHE A 168 29.57 -46.32 -18.52
N ILE A 169 29.15 -45.46 -17.59
CA ILE A 169 27.77 -45.34 -17.06
C ILE A 169 27.33 -43.90 -17.20
N PRO A 170 26.84 -43.46 -18.38
CA PRO A 170 26.26 -42.14 -18.53
C PRO A 170 25.00 -41.97 -17.70
N PHE A 171 24.79 -40.76 -17.18
CA PHE A 171 23.60 -40.40 -16.45
C PHE A 171 23.03 -39.06 -16.91
N VAL A 172 21.74 -38.85 -16.67
CA VAL A 172 21.04 -37.59 -16.90
C VAL A 172 20.28 -37.23 -15.63
N GLU A 173 20.48 -36.02 -15.19
CA GLU A 173 19.66 -35.40 -14.17
C GLU A 173 19.02 -34.15 -14.76
N ALA A 174 17.68 -34.04 -14.67
CA ALA A 174 16.95 -32.85 -15.06
C ALA A 174 15.97 -32.44 -13.95
N LYS A 175 15.98 -31.16 -13.64
CA LYS A 175 15.12 -30.61 -12.63
C LYS A 175 14.38 -29.40 -13.18
N TYR A 176 13.05 -29.38 -13.01
CA TYR A 176 12.22 -28.23 -13.23
C TYR A 176 11.59 -27.81 -11.93
N SER A 177 11.60 -26.52 -11.62
CA SER A 177 10.91 -25.95 -10.46
C SER A 177 10.30 -24.62 -10.82
N ARG A 178 9.01 -24.45 -10.51
CA ARG A 178 8.28 -23.20 -10.65
C ARG A 178 7.60 -22.88 -9.33
N SER A 179 7.81 -21.66 -8.83
CA SER A 179 7.10 -21.12 -7.67
C SER A 179 6.39 -19.84 -8.06
N GLU A 180 5.13 -19.76 -7.72
CA GLU A 180 4.30 -18.57 -7.88
C GLU A 180 3.81 -18.13 -6.52
N ALA A 181 4.07 -16.87 -6.16
CA ALA A 181 3.62 -16.28 -4.92
C ALA A 181 2.82 -15.01 -5.22
N LEU A 182 1.62 -14.91 -4.65
CA LEU A 182 0.76 -13.74 -4.76
C LEU A 182 0.36 -13.28 -3.35
N GLY A 183 0.72 -12.07 -3.00
CA GLY A 183 0.36 -11.44 -1.74
C GLY A 183 0.41 -9.93 -1.86
N SER A 184 -0.12 -9.24 -0.87
CA SER A 184 -0.06 -7.79 -0.70
C SER A 184 0.60 -7.45 0.63
N GLN A 185 1.35 -6.38 0.68
CA GLN A 185 2.05 -5.95 1.89
C GLN A 185 1.41 -4.72 2.54
N SER A 186 0.75 -3.91 1.75
CA SER A 186 0.04 -2.71 2.21
C SER A 186 -1.07 -2.39 1.23
N GLY A 187 -2.06 -1.64 1.68
CA GLY A 187 -3.06 -1.09 0.79
C GLY A 187 -2.49 -0.08 -0.20
N PRO A 188 -3.28 0.33 -1.18
CA PRO A 188 -2.88 1.37 -2.10
C PRO A 188 -2.59 2.67 -1.34
N PHE A 189 -1.38 3.19 -1.50
CA PHE A 189 -0.94 4.48 -1.00
C PHE A 189 -1.35 5.60 -1.95
N PHE A 190 -2.63 5.74 -2.25
CA PHE A 190 -3.05 6.75 -3.19
C PHE A 190 -3.91 7.81 -2.51
N SER A 191 -3.23 8.84 -2.01
CA SER A 191 -3.85 10.11 -1.79
C SER A 191 -3.70 10.91 -3.07
N GLN A 192 -4.77 11.00 -3.84
CA GLN A 192 -4.77 11.73 -5.09
C GLN A 192 -5.02 13.21 -4.81
N GLY A 193 -4.17 14.07 -5.37
CA GLY A 193 -4.46 15.49 -5.45
C GLY A 193 -5.67 15.73 -6.35
N THR A 194 -6.33 16.87 -6.20
CA THR A 194 -7.37 17.31 -7.13
C THR A 194 -6.83 18.34 -8.08
N THR A 195 -7.26 18.28 -9.34
CA THR A 195 -7.02 19.33 -10.32
C THR A 195 -8.37 19.96 -10.69
N LEU A 196 -8.42 21.29 -10.69
CA LEU A 196 -9.42 22.04 -11.41
C LEU A 196 -9.26 21.73 -12.90
N ALA A 197 -10.26 21.89 -13.73
CA ALA A 197 -10.29 21.51 -15.13
C ALA A 197 -9.02 21.88 -15.93
N ASP A 198 -8.83 21.32 -17.15
CA ASP A 198 -7.68 21.50 -18.03
C ASP A 198 -7.23 22.95 -18.30
N SER A 199 -8.16 23.90 -18.16
CA SER A 199 -7.88 25.31 -18.34
C SER A 199 -7.16 25.97 -17.17
N VAL A 200 -7.21 25.33 -16.01
CA VAL A 200 -6.50 25.76 -14.81
C VAL A 200 -5.48 24.65 -14.52
N ARG A 201 -4.42 24.68 -15.27
CA ARG A 201 -3.25 23.87 -14.95
C ARG A 201 -2.70 24.41 -13.64
N VAL A 202 -2.90 23.66 -12.62
CA VAL A 202 -2.03 23.75 -11.46
C VAL A 202 -0.70 23.24 -11.97
N THR A 203 0.19 24.15 -12.33
CA THR A 203 1.48 23.87 -12.97
C THR A 203 2.28 22.82 -12.19
N ASN A 204 1.92 22.65 -10.96
CA ASN A 204 2.47 21.66 -10.09
C ASN A 204 1.77 20.32 -10.14
N PHE A 205 0.69 20.11 -10.86
CA PHE A 205 -0.04 18.86 -10.85
C PHE A 205 -0.09 18.13 -12.17
N ASN A 206 0.28 18.73 -13.27
CA ASN A 206 -0.02 18.12 -14.54
C ASN A 206 1.14 17.60 -15.33
N ASP A 207 2.28 18.25 -15.25
CA ASP A 207 3.34 17.99 -16.20
C ASP A 207 4.58 17.38 -15.60
N GLN A 208 4.58 17.30 -14.31
CA GLN A 208 5.69 16.68 -13.64
C GLN A 208 5.48 15.18 -13.77
N SER A 209 6.34 14.60 -14.53
CA SER A 209 6.32 13.17 -14.69
C SER A 209 6.38 12.49 -13.33
N PHE A 210 5.65 11.41 -13.19
CA PHE A 210 5.81 10.43 -12.12
C PHE A 210 7.30 10.13 -11.80
N TYR A 211 8.17 10.41 -12.75
CA TYR A 211 9.61 10.23 -12.68
C TYR A 211 10.41 11.48 -12.33
N ASN A 212 9.80 12.63 -12.14
CA ASN A 212 10.54 13.83 -11.78
C ASN A 212 10.76 13.88 -10.27
N THR A 213 11.70 13.08 -9.82
CA THR A 213 12.08 12.93 -8.42
C THR A 213 13.03 14.02 -7.92
N GLY A 214 13.31 15.05 -8.72
CA GLY A 214 14.41 15.98 -8.44
C GLY A 214 14.03 17.39 -8.02
N SER A 215 12.75 17.76 -8.02
CA SER A 215 12.35 19.12 -7.68
C SER A 215 11.68 19.17 -6.31
N SER A 216 12.31 19.84 -5.37
CA SER A 216 11.74 20.16 -4.06
C SER A 216 10.48 21.04 -4.10
N SER A 217 10.11 21.52 -5.27
CA SER A 217 8.96 22.39 -5.49
C SER A 217 7.84 21.77 -6.33
N GLY A 218 7.91 20.48 -6.66
CA GLY A 218 7.01 19.98 -7.64
C GLY A 218 6.77 18.48 -7.65
N ASN A 219 6.66 17.85 -6.51
CA ASN A 219 6.13 16.50 -6.49
C ASN A 219 4.65 16.55 -6.78
N VAL A 220 4.37 16.45 -8.05
CA VAL A 220 3.04 16.49 -8.52
C VAL A 220 2.74 15.18 -9.16
N SER A 221 1.90 14.46 -8.48
CA SER A 221 1.30 13.28 -9.00
C SER A 221 0.53 13.65 -10.29
N ARG A 222 0.85 13.03 -11.40
CA ARG A 222 0.05 13.06 -12.62
C ARG A 222 -1.36 12.53 -12.43
N GLU A 223 -1.61 11.91 -11.32
CA GLU A 223 -2.79 11.14 -11.00
C GLU A 223 -3.74 11.98 -10.13
N GLY A 224 -3.96 13.21 -10.47
CA GLY A 224 -4.99 14.02 -9.84
C GLY A 224 -6.39 13.58 -10.25
N VAL A 225 -7.34 13.65 -9.33
CA VAL A 225 -8.76 13.51 -9.66
C VAL A 225 -9.20 14.75 -10.41
N ARG A 226 -9.49 14.62 -11.69
CA ARG A 226 -9.92 15.74 -12.55
C ARG A 226 -11.39 16.01 -12.37
N LEU A 227 -11.77 17.26 -12.17
CA LEU A 227 -13.16 17.66 -11.98
C LEU A 227 -14.01 17.48 -13.24
N ASP A 228 -13.41 17.48 -14.41
CA ASP A 228 -14.07 17.21 -15.70
C ASP A 228 -14.20 15.72 -16.02
N ASN A 229 -13.68 14.84 -15.17
CA ASN A 229 -13.83 13.39 -15.35
C ASN A 229 -15.33 13.01 -15.31
N PRO A 230 -15.86 12.44 -16.41
CA PRO A 230 -17.28 12.11 -16.50
C PRO A 230 -17.73 11.01 -15.53
N TYR A 231 -16.80 10.24 -15.00
CA TYR A 231 -17.08 9.12 -14.09
C TYR A 231 -17.20 9.55 -12.62
N ILE A 232 -16.90 10.81 -12.28
CA ILE A 232 -17.09 11.30 -10.92
C ILE A 232 -18.56 11.56 -10.67
N ALA A 233 -19.12 10.98 -9.60
CA ALA A 233 -20.48 11.25 -9.17
C ALA A 233 -20.71 12.76 -8.94
N ALA A 234 -21.89 13.26 -9.30
CA ALA A 234 -22.20 14.69 -9.20
C ALA A 234 -22.05 15.22 -7.78
N SER A 235 -22.42 14.45 -6.76
CA SER A 235 -22.24 14.79 -5.35
C SER A 235 -20.76 14.92 -4.95
N ALA A 236 -19.94 13.98 -5.40
CA ALA A 236 -18.50 14.01 -5.15
C ALA A 236 -17.86 15.24 -5.83
N ARG A 237 -18.23 15.53 -7.08
CA ARG A 237 -17.77 16.71 -7.80
C ARG A 237 -18.16 18.00 -7.09
N ALA A 238 -19.40 18.12 -6.63
CA ALA A 238 -19.87 19.29 -5.92
C ALA A 238 -19.07 19.52 -4.62
N LEU A 239 -18.81 18.46 -3.86
CA LEU A 239 -17.98 18.53 -2.66
C LEU A 239 -16.55 18.99 -3.00
N LEU A 240 -15.93 18.43 -4.02
CA LEU A 240 -14.58 18.81 -4.43
C LEU A 240 -14.50 20.27 -4.86
N VAL A 241 -15.45 20.74 -5.65
CA VAL A 241 -15.54 22.17 -6.06
C VAL A 241 -15.67 23.06 -4.83
N GLN A 242 -16.56 22.72 -3.90
CA GLN A 242 -16.71 23.46 -2.66
C GLN A 242 -15.41 23.56 -1.86
N GLN A 243 -14.74 22.44 -1.64
CA GLN A 243 -13.52 22.38 -0.85
C GLN A 243 -12.35 23.07 -1.54
N LEU A 244 -12.20 22.92 -2.85
CA LEU A 244 -11.17 23.62 -3.62
C LEU A 244 -11.39 25.12 -3.64
N THR A 245 -12.65 25.57 -3.81
CA THR A 245 -13.00 27.00 -3.72
C THR A 245 -12.64 27.56 -2.34
N ALA A 246 -12.96 26.83 -1.27
CA ALA A 246 -12.58 27.23 0.08
C ALA A 246 -11.06 27.31 0.26
N ALA A 247 -10.31 26.35 -0.30
CA ALA A 247 -8.86 26.35 -0.24
C ALA A 247 -8.25 27.53 -1.00
N VAL A 248 -8.77 27.85 -2.19
CA VAL A 248 -8.33 29.00 -2.99
C VAL A 248 -8.61 30.31 -2.24
N ASN A 249 -9.80 30.46 -1.67
CA ASN A 249 -10.16 31.64 -0.86
C ASN A 249 -9.28 31.76 0.40
N ALA A 250 -8.75 30.67 0.89
CA ALA A 250 -7.79 30.64 2.00
C ALA A 250 -6.35 30.95 1.57
N GLY A 251 -6.10 31.20 0.28
CA GLY A 251 -4.79 31.57 -0.26
C GLY A 251 -4.00 30.43 -0.89
N VAL A 252 -4.63 29.28 -1.17
CA VAL A 252 -4.03 28.28 -2.06
C VAL A 252 -3.95 28.88 -3.46
N ASN A 253 -2.75 29.03 -3.97
CA ASN A 253 -2.60 29.40 -5.37
C ASN A 253 -3.07 28.21 -6.24
N PRO A 254 -4.11 28.38 -7.05
CA PRO A 254 -4.59 27.32 -7.94
C PRO A 254 -3.68 27.10 -9.16
N ASN A 255 -2.64 27.92 -9.35
CA ASN A 255 -1.70 27.87 -10.46
C ASN A 255 -0.37 27.26 -10.07
#